data_64e18b15c561a935c0d5fb41a98f5385
#
_entry.id   64e18b15c561a935c0d5fb41a98f5385
#
_cell.length_a   1.000
_cell.length_b   1.000
_cell.length_c   1.000
_cell.angle_alpha   90.00
_cell.angle_beta   90.00
_cell.angle_gamma   90.00
#
_symmetry.space_group_name_H-M   'P 1'
#
loop_
_entity.id
_entity.type
_entity.pdbx_description
1 polymer ?
#
loop_
_entity_poly.entity_id
_entity_poly.type
_entity_poly.pdbx_seq_one_letter_code
_entity_poly.pdbx_strand_id
1 'polypeptide(L)'
;VANPASISGLAWMLDGEKIDTALYVAGVMGHGTALSPPTHEQFDRVMHTNVLGAMQAIPQVAPLVEAAQGRFAFISSELGRIGGVASSHTWLYRVSKAALNMAVASAQHDYPRATLVALHPGWVQTEMGGEQAPLTAPESVAAMRATLARLTPAHKGQFLQRDGTPFASW
;
A
#
# COMPACT_ATOMS: atom_id res chain seq x y z
N VAL A 1 8.89 4.37 -9.37
CA VAL A 1 7.44 4.59 -9.54
C VAL A 1 7.08 6.06 -9.65
N ALA A 2 7.91 6.98 -9.15
CA ALA A 2 7.70 8.43 -9.36
C ALA A 2 7.87 8.86 -10.83
N ASN A 3 8.52 8.07 -11.65
CA ASN A 3 8.62 8.29 -13.09
C ASN A 3 7.55 7.45 -13.82
N PRO A 4 6.55 8.07 -14.47
CA PRO A 4 5.48 7.37 -15.19
C PRO A 4 6.00 6.37 -16.23
N ALA A 5 7.11 6.71 -16.91
CA ALA A 5 7.70 5.83 -17.92
C ALA A 5 8.17 4.48 -17.35
N SER A 6 8.53 4.42 -16.06
CA SER A 6 8.95 3.15 -15.42
C SER A 6 7.79 2.22 -15.08
N ILE A 7 6.56 2.72 -15.06
CA ILE A 7 5.36 1.91 -14.78
C ILE A 7 4.65 1.53 -16.08
N SER A 8 4.62 2.42 -17.08
CA SER A 8 3.86 2.22 -18.32
C SER A 8 4.27 0.96 -19.11
N GLY A 9 5.47 0.43 -18.88
CA GLY A 9 5.96 -0.79 -19.51
C GLY A 9 5.67 -2.10 -18.74
N LEU A 10 5.09 -2.02 -17.54
CA LEU A 10 4.91 -3.22 -16.70
C LEU A 10 4.03 -4.28 -17.34
N ALA A 11 2.89 -3.90 -17.93
CA ALA A 11 1.99 -4.84 -18.58
C ALA A 11 2.68 -5.56 -19.74
N TRP A 12 3.49 -4.84 -20.53
CA TRP A 12 4.24 -5.43 -21.64
C TRP A 12 5.37 -6.35 -21.15
N MET A 13 6.07 -5.96 -20.09
CA MET A 13 7.15 -6.79 -19.51
C MET A 13 6.62 -8.07 -18.87
N LEU A 14 5.37 -8.08 -18.44
CA LEU A 14 4.68 -9.18 -17.77
C LEU A 14 3.66 -9.86 -18.68
N ASP A 15 3.69 -9.57 -19.99
CA ASP A 15 2.71 -10.10 -20.93
C ASP A 15 2.70 -11.64 -20.94
N GLY A 16 1.50 -12.22 -20.91
CA GLY A 16 1.28 -13.66 -20.85
C GLY A 16 1.44 -14.30 -19.45
N GLU A 17 1.87 -13.54 -18.45
CA GLU A 17 2.02 -14.04 -17.07
C GLU A 17 0.67 -14.11 -16.35
N LYS A 18 0.60 -15.03 -15.37
CA LYS A 18 -0.46 -15.11 -14.36
C LYS A 18 0.19 -14.96 -13.00
N ILE A 19 -0.25 -13.96 -12.24
CA ILE A 19 0.40 -13.58 -10.98
C ILE A 19 -0.44 -14.02 -9.79
N ASP A 20 0.00 -15.03 -9.07
CA ASP A 20 -0.68 -15.51 -7.85
C ASP A 20 -0.58 -14.49 -6.69
N THR A 21 0.55 -13.77 -6.60
CA THR A 21 0.79 -12.79 -5.54
C THR A 21 1.63 -11.62 -6.04
N ALA A 22 1.09 -10.43 -5.95
CA ALA A 22 1.78 -9.17 -6.21
C ALA A 22 1.85 -8.31 -4.95
N LEU A 23 2.96 -7.56 -4.79
CA LEU A 23 3.14 -6.58 -3.74
C LEU A 23 3.58 -5.23 -4.34
N TYR A 24 2.86 -4.17 -3.98
CA TYR A 24 3.29 -2.80 -4.20
C TYR A 24 3.92 -2.24 -2.92
N VAL A 25 5.23 -2.07 -2.93
CA VAL A 25 6.02 -1.72 -1.72
C VAL A 25 6.49 -0.27 -1.73
N ALA A 26 6.49 0.38 -2.89
CA ALA A 26 7.00 1.74 -3.04
C ALA A 26 6.29 2.74 -2.11
N GLY A 27 7.08 3.56 -1.42
CA GLY A 27 6.57 4.58 -0.54
C GLY A 27 7.69 5.46 0.03
N VAL A 28 7.37 6.70 0.32
CA VAL A 28 8.27 7.67 0.95
C VAL A 28 7.58 8.37 2.11
N MET A 29 8.36 8.75 3.11
CA MET A 29 7.87 9.52 4.27
C MET A 29 7.67 10.99 3.88
N GLY A 30 6.58 11.57 4.36
CA GLY A 30 6.34 13.00 4.41
C GLY A 30 6.37 13.47 5.87
N HIS A 31 7.23 14.41 6.16
CA HIS A 31 7.36 14.99 7.51
C HIS A 31 6.45 16.23 7.66
N GLY A 32 6.46 16.84 8.85
CA GLY A 32 5.71 18.04 9.16
C GLY A 32 4.40 17.78 9.91
N THR A 33 3.72 18.87 10.25
CA THR A 33 2.45 18.88 10.99
C THR A 33 1.48 19.86 10.33
N ALA A 34 0.22 19.87 10.78
CA ALA A 34 -0.80 20.81 10.27
C ALA A 34 -0.50 22.30 10.60
N LEU A 35 0.50 22.58 11.43
CA LEU A 35 0.94 23.95 11.74
C LEU A 35 1.81 24.56 10.63
N SER A 36 2.31 23.74 9.70
CA SER A 36 3.15 24.20 8.59
C SER A 36 2.75 23.43 7.32
N PRO A 37 2.22 24.10 6.29
CA PRO A 37 1.82 23.42 5.07
C PRO A 37 3.03 22.82 4.34
N PRO A 38 2.87 21.68 3.67
CA PRO A 38 3.93 21.12 2.83
C PRO A 38 4.19 22.05 1.63
N THR A 39 5.42 22.07 1.14
CA THR A 39 5.73 22.68 -0.15
C THR A 39 5.12 21.88 -1.30
N HIS A 40 4.97 22.50 -2.49
CA HIS A 40 4.53 21.78 -3.68
C HIS A 40 5.44 20.59 -4.00
N GLU A 41 6.76 20.76 -3.91
CA GLU A 41 7.74 19.69 -4.14
C GLU A 41 7.56 18.51 -3.16
N GLN A 42 7.37 18.80 -1.87
CA GLN A 42 7.12 17.77 -0.86
C GLN A 42 5.81 17.03 -1.15
N PHE A 43 4.75 17.77 -1.47
CA PHE A 43 3.44 17.21 -1.80
C PHE A 43 3.54 16.31 -3.04
N ASP A 44 4.12 16.81 -4.12
CA ASP A 44 4.28 16.07 -5.37
C ASP A 44 5.09 14.80 -5.17
N ARG A 45 6.23 14.87 -4.50
CA ARG A 45 7.08 13.70 -4.21
C ARG A 45 6.31 12.62 -3.45
N VAL A 46 5.59 13.01 -2.39
CA VAL A 46 4.89 12.03 -1.54
C VAL A 46 3.67 11.47 -2.25
N MET A 47 2.84 12.33 -2.87
CA MET A 47 1.61 11.90 -3.53
C MET A 47 1.88 11.12 -4.81
N HIS A 48 2.85 11.52 -5.61
CA HIS A 48 3.24 10.77 -6.80
C HIS A 48 3.78 9.38 -6.45
N THR A 49 4.63 9.27 -5.42
CA THR A 49 5.18 7.96 -5.04
C THR A 49 4.14 7.07 -4.36
N ASN A 50 3.45 7.60 -3.34
CA ASN A 50 2.62 6.78 -2.46
C ASN A 50 1.23 6.49 -3.04
N VAL A 51 0.72 7.35 -3.92
CA VAL A 51 -0.65 7.29 -4.43
C VAL A 51 -0.67 7.09 -5.93
N LEU A 52 -0.18 8.06 -6.71
CA LEU A 52 -0.26 8.01 -8.17
C LEU A 52 0.46 6.78 -8.73
N GLY A 53 1.65 6.45 -8.20
CA GLY A 53 2.39 5.25 -8.60
C GLY A 53 1.59 3.96 -8.40
N ALA A 54 0.85 3.83 -7.28
CA ALA A 54 -0.03 2.69 -7.05
C ALA A 54 -1.21 2.68 -8.03
N MET A 55 -1.86 3.84 -8.25
CA MET A 55 -2.98 3.98 -9.19
C MET A 55 -2.57 3.68 -10.63
N GLN A 56 -1.33 3.97 -11.01
CA GLN A 56 -0.77 3.62 -12.32
C GLN A 56 -0.38 2.12 -12.42
N ALA A 57 0.09 1.52 -11.32
CA ALA A 57 0.48 0.11 -11.30
C ALA A 57 -0.74 -0.83 -11.31
N ILE A 58 -1.85 -0.45 -10.68
CA ILE A 58 -3.07 -1.26 -10.60
C ILE A 58 -3.54 -1.73 -12.00
N PRO A 59 -3.82 -0.87 -12.99
CA PRO A 59 -4.30 -1.30 -14.29
C PRO A 59 -3.28 -2.10 -15.10
N GLN A 60 -1.99 -2.03 -14.74
CA GLN A 60 -0.93 -2.80 -15.41
C GLN A 60 -0.80 -4.21 -14.83
N VAL A 61 -1.02 -4.40 -13.54
CA VAL A 61 -0.73 -5.64 -12.81
C VAL A 61 -2.00 -6.39 -12.39
N ALA A 62 -3.05 -5.68 -11.99
CA ALA A 62 -4.26 -6.31 -11.46
C ALA A 62 -4.97 -7.25 -12.45
N PRO A 63 -5.00 -7.01 -13.79
CA PRO A 63 -5.54 -7.99 -14.74
C PRO A 63 -4.81 -9.34 -14.71
N LEU A 64 -3.49 -9.32 -14.53
CA LEU A 64 -2.66 -10.54 -14.46
C LEU A 64 -2.89 -11.30 -13.14
N VAL A 65 -3.09 -10.55 -12.05
CA VAL A 65 -3.48 -11.11 -10.74
C VAL A 65 -4.89 -11.68 -10.81
N GLU A 66 -5.80 -11.01 -11.48
CA GLU A 66 -7.17 -11.48 -11.66
C GLU A 66 -7.26 -12.76 -12.51
N ALA A 67 -6.41 -12.87 -13.54
CA ALA A 67 -6.30 -14.08 -14.36
C ALA A 67 -5.87 -15.31 -13.54
N ALA A 68 -5.11 -15.13 -12.47
CA ALA A 68 -4.72 -16.15 -11.51
C ALA A 68 -5.72 -16.31 -10.35
N GLN A 69 -6.74 -15.47 -10.22
CA GLN A 69 -7.56 -15.33 -9.01
C GLN A 69 -6.69 -15.05 -7.77
N GLY A 70 -5.63 -14.30 -7.99
CA GLY A 70 -4.53 -14.07 -7.06
C GLY A 70 -4.80 -12.94 -6.06
N ARG A 71 -3.71 -12.47 -5.45
CA ARG A 71 -3.71 -11.46 -4.39
C ARG A 71 -2.78 -10.31 -4.75
N PHE A 72 -3.23 -9.08 -4.54
CA PHE A 72 -2.41 -7.89 -4.73
C PHE A 72 -2.45 -7.02 -3.48
N ALA A 73 -1.34 -7.00 -2.75
CA ALA A 73 -1.21 -6.22 -1.52
C ALA A 73 -0.43 -4.93 -1.76
N PHE A 74 -0.92 -3.86 -1.15
CA PHE A 74 -0.31 -2.53 -1.18
C PHE A 74 0.18 -2.18 0.21
N ILE A 75 1.47 -1.92 0.37
CA ILE A 75 2.04 -1.58 1.69
C ILE A 75 1.58 -0.18 2.09
N SER A 76 0.65 -0.18 3.04
CA SER A 76 0.08 1.01 3.64
C SER A 76 0.66 1.25 5.04
N SER A 77 -0.04 1.99 5.89
CA SER A 77 0.36 2.29 7.26
C SER A 77 -0.89 2.50 8.13
N GLU A 78 -0.83 2.10 9.39
CA GLU A 78 -1.84 2.47 10.38
C GLU A 78 -2.00 3.99 10.49
N LEU A 79 -0.96 4.76 10.15
CA LEU A 79 -1.03 6.22 10.10
C LEU A 79 -2.00 6.74 9.01
N GLY A 80 -2.42 5.90 8.07
CA GLY A 80 -3.48 6.20 7.10
C GLY A 80 -4.90 6.01 7.63
N ARG A 81 -5.08 5.56 8.88
CA ARG A 81 -6.41 5.41 9.50
C ARG A 81 -6.96 6.76 9.94
N ILE A 82 -8.13 7.12 9.42
CA ILE A 82 -8.85 8.34 9.82
C ILE A 82 -9.42 8.18 11.23
N GLY A 83 -10.03 7.04 11.53
CA GLY A 83 -10.63 6.74 12.83
C GLY A 83 -9.64 6.61 14.00
N GLY A 84 -8.32 6.59 13.74
CA GLY A 84 -7.28 6.45 14.78
C GLY A 84 -6.39 7.67 14.91
N VAL A 85 -6.74 8.82 14.31
CA VAL A 85 -5.89 10.02 14.32
C VAL A 85 -5.89 10.67 15.69
N ALA A 86 -4.68 10.74 16.30
CA ALA A 86 -4.44 11.41 17.59
C ALA A 86 -3.49 12.63 17.47
N SER A 87 -2.85 12.83 16.33
CA SER A 87 -1.95 13.97 16.09
C SER A 87 -1.79 14.23 14.60
N SER A 88 -1.29 15.43 14.24
CA SER A 88 -0.92 15.78 12.87
C SER A 88 0.53 15.45 12.51
N HIS A 89 1.29 14.80 13.39
CA HIS A 89 2.67 14.41 13.08
C HIS A 89 2.70 13.53 11.81
N THR A 90 3.67 13.77 10.92
CA THR A 90 3.76 13.16 9.59
C THR A 90 2.50 13.39 8.73
N TRP A 91 1.94 14.60 8.79
CA TRP A 91 0.63 14.94 8.22
C TRP A 91 0.46 14.51 6.77
N LEU A 92 1.39 14.92 5.90
CA LEU A 92 1.32 14.59 4.47
C LEU A 92 1.40 13.08 4.22
N TYR A 93 2.23 12.35 4.99
CA TYR A 93 2.31 10.90 4.91
C TYR A 93 0.98 10.23 5.28
N ARG A 94 0.35 10.67 6.38
CA ARG A 94 -0.99 10.18 6.79
C ARG A 94 -2.01 10.35 5.67
N VAL A 95 -2.07 11.56 5.08
CA VAL A 95 -2.95 11.86 3.94
C VAL A 95 -2.68 10.92 2.77
N SER A 96 -1.42 10.71 2.41
CA SER A 96 -1.05 9.84 1.30
C SER A 96 -1.43 8.37 1.55
N LYS A 97 -1.30 7.87 2.78
CA LYS A 97 -1.66 6.47 3.11
C LYS A 97 -3.18 6.29 3.21
N ALA A 98 -3.93 7.28 3.66
CA ALA A 98 -5.39 7.28 3.58
C ALA A 98 -5.87 7.28 2.11
N ALA A 99 -5.24 8.09 1.26
CA ALA A 99 -5.54 8.12 -0.17
C ALA A 99 -5.19 6.79 -0.86
N LEU A 100 -4.07 6.16 -0.51
CA LEU A 100 -3.72 4.82 -1.00
C LEU A 100 -4.76 3.77 -0.57
N ASN A 101 -5.19 3.81 0.68
CA ASN A 101 -6.24 2.92 1.19
C ASN A 101 -7.52 3.05 0.36
N MET A 102 -7.97 4.29 0.10
CA MET A 102 -9.13 4.56 -0.73
C MET A 102 -8.94 4.06 -2.18
N ALA A 103 -7.77 4.29 -2.76
CA ALA A 103 -7.47 3.82 -4.12
C ALA A 103 -7.58 2.29 -4.23
N VAL A 104 -7.04 1.55 -3.25
CA VAL A 104 -7.11 0.08 -3.20
C VAL A 104 -8.53 -0.43 -3.01
N ALA A 105 -9.27 0.14 -2.04
CA ALA A 105 -10.65 -0.25 -1.77
C ALA A 105 -11.56 -0.01 -2.98
N SER A 106 -11.37 1.13 -3.67
CA SER A 106 -12.14 1.46 -4.87
C SER A 106 -11.79 0.53 -6.05
N ALA A 107 -10.50 0.31 -6.30
CA ALA A 107 -10.05 -0.53 -7.39
C ALA A 107 -10.52 -1.99 -7.27
N GLN A 108 -10.75 -2.49 -6.06
CA GLN A 108 -11.26 -3.85 -5.85
C GLN A 108 -12.57 -4.12 -6.63
N HIS A 109 -13.40 -3.11 -6.84
CA HIS A 109 -14.68 -3.27 -7.55
C HIS A 109 -14.51 -3.58 -9.03
N ASP A 110 -13.39 -3.14 -9.64
CA ASP A 110 -13.09 -3.37 -11.05
C ASP A 110 -12.39 -4.72 -11.30
N TYR A 111 -11.87 -5.37 -10.23
CA TYR A 111 -11.17 -6.66 -10.30
C TYR A 111 -11.82 -7.70 -9.37
N PRO A 112 -13.04 -8.16 -9.67
CA PRO A 112 -13.85 -8.98 -8.76
C PRO A 112 -13.28 -10.39 -8.50
N ARG A 113 -12.38 -10.89 -9.35
CA ARG A 113 -11.78 -12.21 -9.15
C ARG A 113 -10.42 -12.14 -8.44
N ALA A 114 -9.77 -10.99 -8.40
CA ALA A 114 -8.58 -10.76 -7.59
C ALA A 114 -8.95 -10.35 -6.15
N THR A 115 -8.01 -10.49 -5.21
CA THR A 115 -8.11 -9.98 -3.85
C THR A 115 -7.09 -8.85 -3.65
N LEU A 116 -7.56 -7.61 -3.74
CA LEU A 116 -6.75 -6.42 -3.48
C LEU A 116 -6.89 -6.03 -2.00
N VAL A 117 -5.77 -5.76 -1.31
CA VAL A 117 -5.76 -5.35 0.09
C VAL A 117 -4.74 -4.24 0.35
N ALA A 118 -5.08 -3.32 1.24
CA ALA A 118 -4.09 -2.45 1.89
C ALA A 118 -3.54 -3.19 3.11
N LEU A 119 -2.20 -3.21 3.30
CA LEU A 119 -1.55 -4.01 4.34
C LEU A 119 -0.58 -3.13 5.14
N HIS A 120 -0.80 -3.05 6.46
CA HIS A 120 0.12 -2.38 7.38
C HIS A 120 1.21 -3.37 7.83
N PRO A 121 2.50 -3.07 7.58
CA PRO A 121 3.60 -3.98 7.90
C PRO A 121 3.97 -4.01 9.39
N GLY A 122 3.36 -3.16 10.21
CA GLY A 122 3.81 -2.82 11.56
C GLY A 122 4.82 -1.66 11.54
N TRP A 123 5.33 -1.30 12.70
CA TRP A 123 6.44 -0.37 12.83
C TRP A 123 7.74 -1.16 12.79
N VAL A 124 8.50 -1.00 11.70
CA VAL A 124 9.60 -1.90 11.29
C VAL A 124 10.92 -1.16 11.28
N GLN A 125 11.99 -1.79 11.75
CA GLN A 125 13.37 -1.31 11.72
C GLN A 125 13.87 -1.24 10.27
N THR A 126 13.72 -0.06 9.69
CA THR A 126 14.13 0.32 8.34
C THR A 126 14.67 1.75 8.41
N GLU A 127 15.27 2.25 7.35
CA GLU A 127 15.65 3.66 7.24
C GLU A 127 14.47 4.61 7.57
N MET A 128 13.25 4.26 7.13
CA MET A 128 12.03 5.03 7.39
C MET A 128 11.54 4.87 8.82
N GLY A 129 11.58 3.68 9.39
CA GLY A 129 11.00 3.36 10.70
C GLY A 129 11.93 3.66 11.88
N GLY A 130 13.23 3.74 11.63
CA GLY A 130 14.26 3.97 12.65
C GLY A 130 14.58 2.73 13.49
N GLU A 131 15.68 2.81 14.23
CA GLU A 131 16.19 1.70 15.07
C GLU A 131 15.31 1.38 16.29
N GLN A 132 14.48 2.34 16.71
CA GLN A 132 13.57 2.19 17.86
C GLN A 132 12.29 1.40 17.52
N ALA A 133 12.10 1.02 16.25
CA ALA A 133 10.94 0.23 15.86
C ALA A 133 10.99 -1.16 16.51
N PRO A 134 9.84 -1.70 16.97
CA PRO A 134 9.81 -2.96 17.72
C PRO A 134 9.96 -4.21 16.85
N LEU A 135 9.85 -4.09 15.53
CA LEU A 135 9.89 -5.22 14.60
C LEU A 135 11.11 -5.14 13.70
N THR A 136 11.77 -6.25 13.52
CA THR A 136 12.76 -6.40 12.45
C THR A 136 12.08 -6.57 11.08
N ALA A 137 12.78 -6.25 10.01
CA ALA A 137 12.26 -6.46 8.65
C ALA A 137 11.93 -7.94 8.35
N PRO A 138 12.76 -8.94 8.72
CA PRO A 138 12.42 -10.35 8.56
C PRO A 138 11.13 -10.76 9.27
N GLU A 139 10.90 -10.32 10.52
CA GLU A 139 9.68 -10.64 11.27
C GLU A 139 8.44 -10.07 10.60
N SER A 140 8.49 -8.80 10.19
CA SER A 140 7.39 -8.16 9.47
C SER A 140 7.07 -8.87 8.15
N VAL A 141 8.11 -9.17 7.34
CA VAL A 141 7.96 -9.86 6.06
C VAL A 141 7.40 -11.26 6.24
N ALA A 142 7.87 -12.02 7.24
CA ALA A 142 7.35 -13.37 7.53
C ALA A 142 5.86 -13.33 7.87
N ALA A 143 5.42 -12.38 8.71
CA ALA A 143 4.01 -12.21 9.07
C ALA A 143 3.16 -11.83 7.85
N MET A 144 3.61 -10.85 7.04
CA MET A 144 2.90 -10.45 5.82
C MET A 144 2.79 -11.61 4.81
N ARG A 145 3.85 -12.38 4.59
CA ARG A 145 3.82 -13.55 3.70
C ARG A 145 2.82 -14.60 4.18
N ALA A 146 2.79 -14.88 5.49
CA ALA A 146 1.82 -15.80 6.08
C ALA A 146 0.38 -15.28 5.91
N THR A 147 0.17 -13.98 6.05
CA THR A 147 -1.13 -13.34 5.81
C THR A 147 -1.54 -13.47 4.34
N LEU A 148 -0.66 -13.12 3.39
CA LEU A 148 -0.94 -13.23 1.97
C LEU A 148 -1.33 -14.66 1.56
N ALA A 149 -0.67 -15.67 2.11
CA ALA A 149 -0.99 -17.06 1.84
C ALA A 149 -2.40 -17.46 2.29
N ARG A 150 -2.96 -16.79 3.30
CA ARG A 150 -4.28 -17.07 3.88
C ARG A 150 -5.40 -16.15 3.38
N LEU A 151 -5.10 -15.15 2.56
CA LEU A 151 -6.14 -14.26 2.03
C LEU A 151 -7.17 -15.06 1.21
N THR A 152 -8.42 -14.73 1.44
CA THR A 152 -9.59 -15.27 0.75
C THR A 152 -10.42 -14.14 0.15
N PRO A 153 -11.44 -14.43 -0.68
CA PRO A 153 -12.35 -13.40 -1.17
C PRO A 153 -13.05 -12.55 -0.10
N ALA A 154 -13.16 -13.06 1.14
CA ALA A 154 -13.71 -12.28 2.26
C ALA A 154 -12.85 -11.05 2.66
N HIS A 155 -11.57 -11.03 2.24
CA HIS A 155 -10.65 -9.93 2.54
C HIS A 155 -10.61 -8.85 1.45
N LYS A 156 -11.38 -8.99 0.37
CA LYS A 156 -11.40 -8.06 -0.75
C LYS A 156 -11.65 -6.62 -0.32
N GLY A 157 -10.78 -5.73 -0.76
CA GLY A 157 -10.87 -4.29 -0.49
C GLY A 157 -10.58 -3.90 0.96
N GLN A 158 -10.10 -4.80 1.82
CA GLN A 158 -9.89 -4.52 3.24
C GLN A 158 -8.53 -3.87 3.52
N PHE A 159 -8.49 -3.16 4.65
CA PHE A 159 -7.26 -2.68 5.27
C PHE A 159 -6.89 -3.58 6.44
N LEU A 160 -5.73 -4.24 6.33
CA LEU A 160 -5.30 -5.31 7.23
C LEU A 160 -4.02 -4.94 7.97
N GLN A 161 -3.87 -5.48 9.16
CA GLN A 161 -2.60 -5.57 9.86
C GLN A 161 -1.74 -6.69 9.25
N ARG A 162 -0.42 -6.70 9.56
CA ARG A 162 0.54 -7.72 9.07
C ARG A 162 0.14 -9.17 9.35
N ASP A 163 -0.65 -9.39 10.40
CA ASP A 163 -1.13 -10.71 10.80
C ASP A 163 -2.47 -11.13 10.14
N GLY A 164 -3.02 -10.23 9.31
CA GLY A 164 -4.28 -10.43 8.61
C GLY A 164 -5.52 -9.95 9.35
N THR A 165 -5.36 -9.41 10.57
CA THR A 165 -6.49 -8.83 11.31
C THR A 165 -6.96 -7.55 10.62
N PRO A 166 -8.24 -7.41 10.25
CA PRO A 166 -8.77 -6.17 9.72
C PRO A 166 -8.72 -5.04 10.76
N PHE A 167 -8.41 -3.84 10.33
CA PHE A 167 -8.62 -2.67 11.17
C PHE A 167 -10.13 -2.42 11.35
N ALA A 168 -10.54 -2.06 12.56
CA ALA A 168 -11.94 -1.80 12.88
C ALA A 168 -12.51 -0.53 12.18
N SER A 169 -11.62 0.35 11.71
CA SER A 169 -11.98 1.58 10.96
C SER A 169 -10.86 1.93 9.98
N TRP A 170 -11.26 2.61 8.92
CA TRP A 170 -10.34 3.19 7.93
C TRP A 170 -9.71 4.49 8.42
#